data_f3158707d6ed82436c0ef1296af00245
#
_entry.id   f3158707d6ed82436c0ef1296af00245
#
_cell.length_a   1.000
_cell.length_b   1.000
_cell.length_c   1.000
_cell.angle_alpha   90.00
_cell.angle_beta   90.00
_cell.angle_gamma   90.00
#
_symmetry.space_group_name_H-M   'P 1'
#
loop_
_entity.id
_entity.type
_entity.pdbx_description
1 polymer ?
#
loop_
_entity_poly.entity_id
_entity_poly.type
_entity_poly.pdbx_seq_one_letter_code
_entity_poly.pdbx_strand_id
1 'polypeptide(L)'
;MAEPGPAPGPAPGPAPGPALGILLLSGHYARAHTALLMAAGAAALDRTVVLFATQDGLHALCRDWSALEGSEADAVFQARGVAGFGSLQEVLVPLGVRLMACESGLKAIALAPDALLDQVERVGVPTFLAAVGAGQLLSI
;
A
#
# COMPACT_ATOMS: atom_id res chain seq x y z
N MET A 1 -34.35 -44.61 8.69
CA MET A 1 -34.41 -43.14 8.84
C MET A 1 -33.00 -42.61 8.68
N ALA A 2 -32.78 -41.76 7.66
CA ALA A 2 -31.44 -41.19 7.42
C ALA A 2 -31.14 -40.11 8.48
N GLU A 3 -29.93 -40.11 9.03
CA GLU A 3 -29.52 -39.07 9.93
C GLU A 3 -29.46 -37.74 9.17
N PRO A 4 -29.86 -36.62 9.79
CA PRO A 4 -29.68 -35.32 9.16
C PRO A 4 -28.19 -35.06 8.95
N GLY A 5 -27.83 -34.60 7.79
CA GLY A 5 -26.44 -34.18 7.50
C GLY A 5 -25.97 -33.06 8.44
N PRO A 6 -24.67 -32.79 8.48
CA PRO A 6 -24.15 -31.70 9.31
C PRO A 6 -24.82 -30.37 8.92
N ALA A 7 -25.06 -29.53 9.92
CA ALA A 7 -25.61 -28.22 9.69
C ALA A 7 -24.67 -27.44 8.72
N PRO A 8 -25.24 -26.70 7.77
CA PRO A 8 -24.41 -25.86 6.91
C PRO A 8 -23.60 -24.90 7.77
N GLY A 9 -22.31 -24.74 7.44
CA GLY A 9 -21.47 -23.75 8.09
C GLY A 9 -21.99 -22.33 7.86
N PRO A 10 -21.43 -21.33 8.53
CA PRO A 10 -21.80 -19.95 8.30
C PRO A 10 -21.72 -19.61 6.81
N ALA A 11 -22.62 -18.80 6.32
CA ALA A 11 -22.58 -18.35 4.94
C ALA A 11 -21.21 -17.67 4.68
N PRO A 12 -20.60 -17.93 3.53
CA PRO A 12 -19.36 -17.21 3.19
C PRO A 12 -19.63 -15.71 3.21
N GLY A 13 -18.68 -14.92 3.72
CA GLY A 13 -18.75 -13.48 3.64
C GLY A 13 -18.85 -13.01 2.19
N PRO A 14 -19.08 -11.72 1.96
CA PRO A 14 -19.10 -11.17 0.62
C PRO A 14 -17.77 -11.48 -0.09
N ALA A 15 -17.84 -11.73 -1.39
CA ALA A 15 -16.64 -11.92 -2.20
C ALA A 15 -15.72 -10.70 -2.07
N PRO A 16 -14.38 -10.88 -2.11
CA PRO A 16 -13.46 -9.76 -2.14
C PRO A 16 -13.82 -8.80 -3.26
N GLY A 17 -13.66 -7.51 -3.01
CA GLY A 17 -13.85 -6.49 -4.03
C GLY A 17 -12.80 -6.59 -5.15
N PRO A 18 -12.87 -5.74 -6.16
CA PRO A 18 -11.88 -5.72 -7.23
C PRO A 18 -10.49 -5.37 -6.69
N ALA A 19 -9.46 -5.73 -7.45
CA ALA A 19 -8.10 -5.31 -7.13
C ALA A 19 -8.04 -3.78 -7.02
N LEU A 20 -7.22 -3.30 -6.10
CA LEU A 20 -6.99 -1.87 -5.90
C LEU A 20 -5.55 -1.54 -6.22
N GLY A 21 -5.35 -0.68 -7.21
CA GLY A 21 -4.07 -0.05 -7.48
C GLY A 21 -4.05 1.34 -6.86
N ILE A 22 -3.01 1.64 -6.10
CA ILE A 22 -2.80 2.98 -5.54
C ILE A 22 -1.57 3.57 -6.20
N LEU A 23 -1.76 4.67 -6.92
CA LEU A 23 -0.68 5.45 -7.49
C LEU A 23 -0.34 6.59 -6.53
N LEU A 24 0.79 6.49 -5.87
CA LEU A 24 1.26 7.51 -4.93
C LEU A 24 2.26 8.42 -5.60
N LEU A 25 1.83 9.64 -5.90
CA LEU A 25 2.64 10.72 -6.48
C LEU A 25 3.13 11.69 -5.43
N SER A 26 2.32 11.90 -4.39
CA SER A 26 2.57 12.97 -3.43
C SER A 26 3.72 12.62 -2.47
N GLY A 27 4.62 13.57 -2.30
CA GLY A 27 5.65 13.54 -1.26
C GLY A 27 5.21 14.18 0.05
N HIS A 28 3.93 14.46 0.22
CA HIS A 28 3.40 15.04 1.45
C HIS A 28 3.02 13.95 2.45
N TYR A 29 3.47 14.07 3.69
CA TYR A 29 3.29 13.04 4.73
C TYR A 29 1.83 12.62 4.91
N ALA A 30 0.91 13.56 5.06
CA ALA A 30 -0.49 13.22 5.32
C ALA A 30 -1.13 12.44 4.16
N ARG A 31 -0.79 12.78 2.92
CA ARG A 31 -1.27 12.06 1.74
C ARG A 31 -0.67 10.66 1.66
N ALA A 32 0.63 10.55 1.86
CA ALA A 32 1.33 9.27 1.88
C ALA A 32 0.80 8.38 3.01
N HIS A 33 0.60 8.93 4.20
CA HIS A 33 0.00 8.22 5.33
C HIS A 33 -1.38 7.66 4.96
N THR A 34 -2.22 8.48 4.34
CA THR A 34 -3.55 8.04 3.88
C THR A 34 -3.46 6.94 2.84
N ALA A 35 -2.49 7.02 1.92
CA ALA A 35 -2.28 5.96 0.93
C ALA A 35 -1.95 4.62 1.59
N LEU A 36 -1.07 4.62 2.61
CA LEU A 36 -0.75 3.41 3.37
C LEU A 36 -1.97 2.87 4.15
N LEU A 37 -2.77 3.76 4.75
CA LEU A 37 -4.01 3.37 5.43
C LEU A 37 -5.01 2.73 4.45
N MET A 38 -5.18 3.31 3.27
CA MET A 38 -6.07 2.76 2.25
C MET A 38 -5.59 1.39 1.79
N ALA A 39 -4.29 1.23 1.57
CA ALA A 39 -3.71 -0.05 1.20
C ALA A 39 -3.94 -1.12 2.27
N ALA A 40 -3.66 -0.80 3.52
CA ALA A 40 -3.86 -1.72 4.65
C ALA A 40 -5.34 -2.08 4.81
N GLY A 41 -6.23 -1.09 4.73
CA GLY A 41 -7.68 -1.30 4.86
C GLY A 41 -8.25 -2.19 3.77
N ALA A 42 -7.87 -1.97 2.52
CA ALA A 42 -8.32 -2.80 1.41
C ALA A 42 -7.77 -4.23 1.51
N ALA A 43 -6.51 -4.39 1.91
CA ALA A 43 -5.91 -5.71 2.12
C ALA A 43 -6.60 -6.46 3.28
N ALA A 44 -6.99 -5.77 4.33
CA ALA A 44 -7.74 -6.35 5.45
C ALA A 44 -9.13 -6.86 5.01
N LEU A 45 -9.67 -6.35 3.90
CA LEU A 45 -10.89 -6.84 3.26
C LEU A 45 -10.62 -7.94 2.22
N ASP A 46 -9.46 -8.54 2.25
CA ASP A 46 -9.00 -9.60 1.33
C ASP A 46 -8.95 -9.17 -0.14
N ARG A 47 -8.86 -7.88 -0.40
CA ARG A 47 -8.65 -7.38 -1.77
C ARG A 47 -7.18 -7.50 -2.16
N THR A 48 -6.94 -7.77 -3.42
CA THR A 48 -5.60 -7.63 -4.01
C THR A 48 -5.24 -6.16 -4.07
N VAL A 49 -4.11 -5.77 -3.45
CA VAL A 49 -3.67 -4.38 -3.39
C VAL A 49 -2.25 -4.25 -3.94
N VAL A 50 -2.07 -3.30 -4.83
CA VAL A 50 -0.77 -2.92 -5.39
C VAL A 50 -0.58 -1.43 -5.14
N LEU A 51 0.48 -1.07 -4.44
CA LEU A 51 0.86 0.32 -4.22
C LEU A 51 2.09 0.64 -5.06
N PHE A 52 1.94 1.57 -5.98
CA PHE A 52 2.98 2.01 -6.90
C PHE A 52 3.32 3.46 -6.61
N ALA A 53 4.53 3.70 -6.15
CA ALA A 53 5.00 5.05 -5.87
C ALA A 53 5.90 5.55 -6.99
N THR A 54 5.77 6.83 -7.29
CA THR A 54 6.60 7.53 -8.27
C THR A 54 6.90 8.94 -7.78
N GLN A 55 7.91 9.57 -8.36
CA GLN A 55 8.33 10.93 -8.00
C GLN A 55 8.54 11.04 -6.48
N ASP A 56 8.10 12.13 -5.87
CA ASP A 56 8.30 12.35 -4.42
C ASP A 56 7.53 11.36 -3.55
N GLY A 57 6.52 10.68 -4.09
CA GLY A 57 5.82 9.59 -3.40
C GLY A 57 6.71 8.40 -3.06
N LEU A 58 7.84 8.25 -3.77
CA LEU A 58 8.83 7.21 -3.50
C LEU A 58 9.42 7.26 -2.09
N HIS A 59 9.47 8.43 -1.48
CA HIS A 59 9.94 8.57 -0.10
C HIS A 59 9.08 7.77 0.90
N ALA A 60 7.82 7.50 0.58
CA ALA A 60 6.94 6.67 1.39
C ALA A 60 7.36 5.20 1.43
N LEU A 61 8.13 4.74 0.47
CA LEU A 61 8.64 3.37 0.37
C LEU A 61 10.11 3.25 0.79
N CYS A 62 10.68 4.31 1.33
CA CYS A 62 12.04 4.30 1.85
C CYS A 62 12.07 3.87 3.32
N ARG A 63 13.19 3.25 3.74
CA ARG A 63 13.43 2.97 5.18
C ARG A 63 13.40 4.25 5.98
N ASP A 64 14.04 5.30 5.47
CA ASP A 64 13.97 6.64 6.02
C ASP A 64 12.98 7.48 5.20
N TRP A 65 11.78 7.64 5.73
CA TRP A 65 10.70 8.39 5.11
C TRP A 65 10.67 9.87 5.56
N SER A 66 11.70 10.32 6.28
CA SER A 66 11.73 11.70 6.80
C SER A 66 11.80 12.77 5.72
N ALA A 67 12.13 12.40 4.47
CA ALA A 67 12.10 13.31 3.33
C ALA A 67 10.66 13.67 2.89
N LEU A 68 9.64 12.97 3.37
CA LEU A 68 8.26 13.38 3.16
C LEU A 68 8.01 14.75 3.80
N GLU A 69 7.45 15.67 3.03
CA GLU A 69 7.09 16.97 3.55
C GLU A 69 6.07 16.85 4.68
N GLY A 70 6.36 17.45 5.82
CA GLY A 70 5.48 17.35 6.98
C GLY A 70 5.67 16.09 7.81
N SER A 71 6.77 15.34 7.63
CA SER A 71 7.04 14.08 8.33
C SER A 71 7.06 14.22 9.85
N GLU A 72 7.31 15.42 10.38
CA GLU A 72 7.25 15.73 11.82
C GLU A 72 5.85 15.52 12.41
N ALA A 73 4.82 15.49 11.59
CA ALA A 73 3.45 15.21 12.03
C ALA A 73 3.28 13.78 12.57
N ASP A 74 4.20 12.87 12.25
CA ASP A 74 4.10 11.46 12.68
C ASP A 74 4.02 11.33 14.21
N ALA A 75 4.83 12.07 14.93
CA ALA A 75 4.81 12.07 16.40
C ALA A 75 3.45 12.56 16.94
N VAL A 76 2.85 13.56 16.29
CA VAL A 76 1.53 14.07 16.66
C VAL A 76 0.44 13.02 16.40
N PHE A 77 0.50 12.34 15.26
CA PHE A 77 -0.43 11.26 14.91
C PHE A 77 -0.38 10.15 15.97
N GLN A 78 0.82 9.70 16.31
CA GLN A 78 1.00 8.66 17.33
C GLN A 78 0.49 9.10 18.70
N ALA A 79 0.74 10.33 19.10
CA ALA A 79 0.25 10.88 20.37
C ALA A 79 -1.28 10.92 20.43
N ARG A 80 -1.95 10.98 19.27
CA ARG A 80 -3.41 10.96 19.14
C ARG A 80 -3.99 9.57 18.91
N GLY A 81 -3.17 8.52 19.03
CA GLY A 81 -3.62 7.15 18.85
C GLY A 81 -3.74 6.69 17.38
N VAL A 82 -3.17 7.43 16.45
CA VAL A 82 -3.12 7.04 15.04
C VAL A 82 -1.82 6.27 14.78
N ALA A 83 -1.89 5.21 13.99
CA ALA A 83 -0.71 4.41 13.66
C ALA A 83 0.38 5.27 13.02
N GLY A 84 1.62 5.10 13.48
CA GLY A 84 2.78 5.78 12.93
C GLY A 84 3.11 5.26 11.52
N PHE A 85 3.84 6.08 10.76
CA PHE A 85 4.19 5.76 9.38
C PHE A 85 5.00 4.46 9.25
N GLY A 86 6.02 4.31 10.11
CA GLY A 86 6.85 3.10 10.12
C GLY A 86 6.05 1.84 10.44
N SER A 87 5.10 1.91 11.37
CA SER A 87 4.22 0.79 11.68
C SER A 87 3.34 0.42 10.50
N LEU A 88 2.83 1.41 9.77
CA LEU A 88 2.06 1.17 8.55
C LEU A 88 2.92 0.51 7.46
N GLN A 89 4.14 0.98 7.25
CA GLN A 89 5.06 0.32 6.32
C GLN A 89 5.25 -1.15 6.64
N GLU A 90 5.40 -1.49 7.92
CA GLU A 90 5.69 -2.86 8.37
C GLU A 90 4.53 -3.82 8.15
N VAL A 91 3.28 -3.36 8.20
CA VAL A 91 2.12 -4.26 8.07
C VAL A 91 1.70 -4.52 6.64
N LEU A 92 2.12 -3.72 5.67
CA LEU A 92 1.63 -3.81 4.29
C LEU A 92 1.94 -5.14 3.63
N VAL A 93 3.20 -5.57 3.64
CA VAL A 93 3.60 -6.83 3.00
C VAL A 93 3.00 -8.05 3.71
N PRO A 94 3.01 -8.15 5.06
CA PRO A 94 2.30 -9.23 5.74
C PRO A 94 0.81 -9.29 5.42
N LEU A 95 0.16 -8.17 5.14
CA LEU A 95 -1.24 -8.13 4.71
C LEU A 95 -1.42 -8.51 3.22
N GLY A 96 -0.34 -8.72 2.49
CA GLY A 96 -0.40 -9.10 1.08
C GLY A 96 -0.32 -7.95 0.09
N VAL A 97 -0.04 -6.73 0.55
CA VAL A 97 0.14 -5.58 -0.35
C VAL A 97 1.45 -5.72 -1.13
N ARG A 98 1.39 -5.60 -2.45
CA ARG A 98 2.58 -5.50 -3.28
C ARG A 98 3.03 -4.05 -3.33
N LEU A 99 4.31 -3.83 -3.02
CA LEU A 99 4.92 -2.51 -3.06
C LEU A 99 5.78 -2.40 -4.31
N MET A 100 5.51 -1.38 -5.11
CA MET A 100 6.21 -1.14 -6.37
C MET A 100 6.78 0.27 -6.42
N ALA A 101 8.02 0.41 -6.85
CA ALA A 101 8.69 1.69 -7.09
C ALA A 101 8.88 1.88 -8.59
N CYS A 102 8.46 3.05 -9.09
CA CYS A 102 8.61 3.42 -10.48
C CYS A 102 10.07 3.64 -10.84
N GLU A 103 10.62 2.87 -11.78
CA GLU A 103 12.01 3.01 -12.20
C GLU A 103 12.31 4.39 -12.77
N SER A 104 11.40 4.92 -13.61
CA SER A 104 11.55 6.31 -14.12
C SER A 104 11.50 7.34 -13.01
N GLY A 105 10.61 7.13 -12.04
CA GLY A 105 10.49 8.02 -10.88
C GLY A 105 11.74 8.05 -10.03
N LEU A 106 12.36 6.89 -9.78
CA LEU A 106 13.63 6.80 -9.06
C LEU A 106 14.72 7.64 -9.74
N LYS A 107 14.81 7.54 -11.06
CA LYS A 107 15.77 8.35 -11.84
C LYS A 107 15.44 9.83 -11.79
N ALA A 108 14.16 10.16 -11.92
CA ALA A 108 13.70 11.55 -11.95
C ALA A 108 14.06 12.33 -10.69
N ILE A 109 14.01 11.69 -9.52
CA ILE A 109 14.34 12.32 -8.24
C ILE A 109 15.74 11.93 -7.73
N ALA A 110 16.51 11.20 -8.53
CA ALA A 110 17.85 10.73 -8.17
C ALA A 110 17.87 9.95 -6.84
N LEU A 111 16.86 9.13 -6.59
CA LEU A 111 16.79 8.30 -5.40
C LEU A 111 17.48 6.96 -5.65
N ALA A 112 18.45 6.63 -4.79
CA ALA A 112 19.15 5.37 -4.88
C ALA A 112 18.22 4.19 -4.54
N PRO A 113 18.23 3.11 -5.35
CA PRO A 113 17.34 1.96 -5.09
C PRO A 113 17.55 1.29 -3.73
N ASP A 114 18.75 1.37 -3.15
CA ASP A 114 19.05 0.79 -1.84
C ASP A 114 18.42 1.57 -0.67
N ALA A 115 17.89 2.76 -0.91
CA ALA A 115 17.12 3.50 0.08
C ALA A 115 15.72 2.91 0.31
N LEU A 116 15.22 2.09 -0.62
CA LEU A 116 13.89 1.49 -0.55
C LEU A 116 13.84 0.35 0.49
N LEU A 117 12.62 0.08 0.99
CA LEU A 117 12.35 -1.11 1.78
C LEU A 117 12.70 -2.38 0.96
N ASP A 118 13.12 -3.44 1.64
CA ASP A 118 13.63 -4.65 0.97
C ASP A 118 12.60 -5.32 0.05
N GLN A 119 11.32 -5.27 0.40
CA GLN A 119 10.25 -5.93 -0.33
C GLN A 119 9.69 -5.12 -1.51
N VAL A 120 10.24 -3.94 -1.76
CA VAL A 120 9.77 -3.09 -2.85
C VAL A 120 10.31 -3.59 -4.19
N GLU A 121 9.39 -3.86 -5.12
CA GLU A 121 9.73 -4.23 -6.50
C GLU A 121 9.98 -2.97 -7.33
N ARG A 122 11.08 -2.93 -8.08
CA ARG A 122 11.33 -1.85 -9.02
C ARG A 122 10.76 -2.22 -10.37
N VAL A 123 9.80 -1.46 -10.85
CA VAL A 123 9.04 -1.81 -12.06
C VAL A 123 8.73 -0.57 -12.90
N GLY A 124 8.33 -0.80 -14.14
CA GLY A 124 7.77 0.25 -14.99
C GLY A 124 6.25 0.34 -14.86
N VAL A 125 5.68 1.39 -15.40
CA VAL A 125 4.22 1.62 -15.42
C VAL A 125 3.43 0.43 -15.98
N PRO A 126 3.85 -0.22 -17.10
CA PRO A 126 3.10 -1.35 -17.65
C PRO A 126 2.93 -2.50 -16.66
N THR A 127 3.95 -2.79 -15.85
CA THR A 127 3.87 -3.85 -14.83
C THR A 127 2.84 -3.52 -13.77
N PHE A 128 2.80 -2.28 -13.32
CA PHE A 128 1.78 -1.81 -12.37
C PHE A 128 0.37 -1.94 -12.96
N LEU A 129 0.16 -1.43 -14.16
CA LEU A 129 -1.15 -1.49 -14.80
C LEU A 129 -1.62 -2.92 -15.03
N ALA A 130 -0.71 -3.83 -15.40
CA ALA A 130 -1.03 -5.25 -15.55
C ALA A 130 -1.42 -5.89 -14.21
N ALA A 131 -0.76 -5.50 -13.11
CA ALA A 131 -1.07 -6.02 -11.78
C ALA A 131 -2.45 -5.56 -11.29
N VAL A 132 -2.87 -4.34 -11.61
CA VAL A 132 -4.21 -3.83 -11.28
C VAL A 132 -5.27 -4.46 -12.18
N GLY A 133 -4.94 -4.68 -13.45
CA GLY A 133 -5.86 -5.26 -14.43
C GLY A 133 -7.13 -4.42 -14.57
N ALA A 134 -8.29 -5.05 -14.48
CA ALA A 134 -9.60 -4.41 -14.57
C ALA A 134 -10.07 -3.85 -13.22
N GLY A 135 -9.22 -3.79 -12.21
CA GLY A 135 -9.55 -3.29 -10.87
C GLY A 135 -9.71 -1.78 -10.82
N GLN A 136 -9.79 -1.29 -9.59
CA GLN A 136 -9.88 0.14 -9.31
C GLN A 136 -8.49 0.77 -9.25
N LEU A 137 -8.37 2.00 -9.70
CA LEU A 137 -7.16 2.79 -9.62
C LEU A 137 -7.43 4.07 -8.83
N LEU A 138 -6.65 4.28 -7.77
CA LEU A 138 -6.72 5.46 -6.92
C LEU A 138 -5.39 6.20 -7.03
N SER A 139 -5.43 7.50 -7.31
CA SER A 139 -4.25 8.35 -7.36
C SER A 139 -4.24 9.32 -6.17
N ILE A 140 -3.12 9.37 -5.47
CA ILE A 140 -2.91 10.21 -4.28
C ILE A 140 -1.61 11.01 -4.42
#